data_adeda90ce15eea15791f9e5426d345c5
#
_entry.id   adeda90ce15eea15791f9e5426d345c5
#
_cell.length_a   1.000
_cell.length_b   1.000
_cell.length_c   1.000
_cell.angle_alpha   90.00
_cell.angle_beta   90.00
_cell.angle_gamma   90.00
#
_symmetry.space_group_name_H-M   'P 1'
#
loop_
_entity.id
_entity.type
_entity.pdbx_description
1 polymer ?
#
loop_
_entity_poly.entity_id
_entity_poly.type
_entity_poly.pdbx_seq_one_letter_code
_entity_poly.pdbx_strand_id
1 'polypeptide(L)'
;MVGEMSGASKDGYLFPVGGGECGRLIREFDWSSTDLGPIAGWPGWVRTSVDICLQAPIPIVMLFGPDGFLIYNDAYAAFAGQRHPQLLGMKVLEGWPEAADLNRQVLDTCYIKGGTLSLKEQPLILFRYNNAADQLW
;
A
#
# COMPACT_ATOMS: atom_id res chain seq x y z
N MET A 1 -26.64 -4.37 -15.93
CA MET A 1 -26.33 -4.70 -15.73
C MET A 1 -25.29 -4.98 -14.91
N VAL A 2 -24.50 -4.62 -14.75
CA VAL A 2 -23.34 -5.05 -14.09
C VAL A 2 -23.15 -4.52 -12.72
N GLY A 3 -24.04 -3.71 -12.23
CA GLY A 3 -23.89 -3.09 -10.94
C GLY A 3 -23.87 -4.06 -9.77
N GLU A 4 -24.42 -5.22 -9.97
CA GLU A 4 -24.46 -6.22 -8.91
C GLU A 4 -23.29 -7.14 -8.91
N MET A 5 -22.33 -6.93 -9.75
CA MET A 5 -21.20 -7.82 -9.80
C MET A 5 -20.42 -7.78 -8.50
N SER A 6 -20.09 -8.97 -8.03
CA SER A 6 -19.24 -9.11 -6.89
C SER A 6 -17.89 -8.44 -7.14
N GLY A 7 -17.38 -7.73 -6.17
CA GLY A 7 -16.10 -7.07 -6.31
C GLY A 7 -16.16 -5.62 -6.76
N ALA A 8 -17.35 -5.07 -6.96
CA ALA A 8 -17.45 -3.64 -7.23
C ALA A 8 -17.00 -2.87 -6.01
N SER A 9 -16.33 -1.74 -6.22
CA SER A 9 -15.88 -0.89 -5.14
C SER A 9 -17.07 -0.23 -4.47
N LYS A 10 -16.84 0.39 -3.32
CA LYS A 10 -17.90 1.12 -2.61
C LYS A 10 -18.45 2.26 -3.43
N ASP A 11 -17.70 2.72 -4.40
CA ASP A 11 -18.12 3.79 -5.29
C ASP A 11 -18.78 3.28 -6.55
N GLY A 12 -19.06 1.97 -6.64
CA GLY A 12 -19.67 1.37 -7.80
C GLY A 12 -18.73 1.18 -8.98
N TYR A 13 -17.45 1.40 -8.78
CA TYR A 13 -16.45 1.29 -9.83
C TYR A 13 -15.63 0.01 -9.65
N LEU A 14 -15.62 -0.83 -10.70
CA LEU A 14 -14.92 -2.11 -10.62
C LEU A 14 -13.45 -1.94 -10.93
N PHE A 15 -12.67 -1.72 -9.91
CA PHE A 15 -11.22 -1.63 -10.01
C PHE A 15 -10.62 -1.88 -8.63
N PRO A 16 -9.52 -2.63 -8.54
CA PRO A 16 -8.86 -3.38 -9.61
C PRO A 16 -9.62 -4.65 -9.96
N VAL A 17 -9.35 -5.17 -11.15
CA VAL A 17 -9.90 -6.44 -11.58
C VAL A 17 -8.86 -7.52 -11.25
N GLY A 18 -9.26 -8.51 -10.47
CA GLY A 18 -8.30 -9.52 -10.03
C GLY A 18 -7.37 -9.00 -8.96
N GLY A 19 -6.12 -9.43 -8.98
CA GLY A 19 -5.12 -8.98 -8.02
C GLY A 19 -5.11 -9.71 -6.69
N GLY A 20 -5.77 -10.86 -6.61
CA GLY A 20 -5.76 -11.69 -5.41
C GLY A 20 -6.49 -11.07 -4.24
N GLU A 21 -6.06 -11.42 -3.04
CA GLU A 21 -6.69 -10.91 -1.83
C GLU A 21 -6.51 -9.40 -1.71
N CYS A 22 -5.32 -8.90 -2.00
CA CYS A 22 -5.08 -7.45 -1.91
C CYS A 22 -5.93 -6.70 -2.92
N GLY A 23 -6.13 -7.26 -4.12
CA GLY A 23 -7.03 -6.64 -5.10
C GLY A 23 -8.44 -6.52 -4.55
N ARG A 24 -8.94 -7.57 -3.91
CA ARG A 24 -10.26 -7.55 -3.29
C ARG A 24 -10.35 -6.51 -2.19
N LEU A 25 -9.34 -6.48 -1.33
CA LEU A 25 -9.33 -5.53 -0.21
C LEU A 25 -9.28 -4.08 -0.71
N ILE A 26 -8.54 -3.82 -1.79
CA ILE A 26 -8.50 -2.49 -2.37
C ILE A 26 -9.87 -2.08 -2.89
N ARG A 27 -10.58 -2.99 -3.55
CA ARG A 27 -11.93 -2.69 -4.04
C ARG A 27 -12.89 -2.36 -2.92
N GLU A 28 -12.73 -2.99 -1.78
CA GLU A 28 -13.68 -2.88 -0.65
C GLU A 28 -13.33 -1.75 0.33
N PHE A 29 -12.11 -1.26 0.28
CA PHE A 29 -11.66 -0.24 1.21
C PHE A 29 -12.31 1.11 0.90
N ASP A 30 -12.62 1.87 1.94
CA ASP A 30 -13.21 3.20 1.78
C ASP A 30 -12.10 4.23 1.61
N TRP A 31 -11.69 4.47 0.37
CA TRP A 31 -10.61 5.39 0.06
C TRP A 31 -10.99 6.86 0.19
N SER A 32 -12.29 7.15 0.38
CA SER A 32 -12.72 8.54 0.51
C SER A 32 -12.16 9.21 1.76
N SER A 33 -11.71 8.42 2.73
CA SER A 33 -11.09 8.95 3.94
C SER A 33 -9.60 9.20 3.79
N THR A 34 -9.05 8.97 2.61
CA THR A 34 -7.61 9.12 2.34
C THR A 34 -7.37 10.22 1.32
N ASP A 35 -6.09 10.58 1.14
CA ASP A 35 -5.71 11.57 0.13
C ASP A 35 -6.00 11.11 -1.29
N LEU A 36 -6.12 9.79 -1.51
CA LEU A 36 -6.43 9.29 -2.84
C LEU A 36 -7.88 9.56 -3.25
N GLY A 37 -8.77 9.63 -2.27
CA GLY A 37 -10.18 9.76 -2.58
C GLY A 37 -10.76 8.50 -3.20
N PRO A 38 -12.04 8.51 -3.56
CA PRO A 38 -12.71 7.34 -4.12
C PRO A 38 -12.03 6.82 -5.38
N ILE A 39 -12.06 5.50 -5.55
CA ILE A 39 -11.38 4.85 -6.68
C ILE A 39 -11.85 5.43 -8.03
N ALA A 40 -13.12 5.76 -8.14
CA ALA A 40 -13.65 6.29 -9.40
C ALA A 40 -12.95 7.57 -9.83
N GLY A 41 -12.39 8.32 -8.89
CA GLY A 41 -11.68 9.56 -9.19
C GLY A 41 -10.17 9.39 -9.29
N TRP A 42 -9.64 8.18 -9.16
CA TRP A 42 -8.20 8.00 -9.21
C TRP A 42 -7.65 8.35 -10.59
N PRO A 43 -6.56 9.12 -10.68
CA PRO A 43 -5.91 9.36 -11.96
C PRO A 43 -5.45 8.05 -12.62
N GLY A 44 -5.35 8.08 -13.95
CA GLY A 44 -4.94 6.88 -14.67
C GLY A 44 -3.59 6.34 -14.23
N TRP A 45 -2.64 7.21 -13.90
CA TRP A 45 -1.32 6.75 -13.47
C TRP A 45 -1.39 6.02 -12.13
N VAL A 46 -2.31 6.40 -11.25
CA VAL A 46 -2.49 5.67 -9.98
C VAL A 46 -3.04 4.27 -10.28
N ARG A 47 -4.07 4.17 -11.11
CA ARG A 47 -4.64 2.88 -11.44
C ARG A 47 -3.62 1.96 -12.12
N THR A 48 -2.84 2.51 -13.05
CA THR A 48 -1.81 1.73 -13.73
C THR A 48 -0.76 1.23 -12.75
N SER A 49 -0.31 2.10 -11.84
CA SER A 49 0.68 1.73 -10.83
C SER A 49 0.16 0.61 -9.94
N VAL A 50 -1.09 0.72 -9.51
CA VAL A 50 -1.70 -0.31 -8.66
C VAL A 50 -1.82 -1.63 -9.42
N ASP A 51 -2.22 -1.59 -10.69
CA ASP A 51 -2.29 -2.81 -11.49
C ASP A 51 -0.93 -3.49 -11.61
N ILE A 52 0.11 -2.73 -11.88
CA ILE A 52 1.46 -3.28 -11.98
C ILE A 52 1.86 -3.93 -10.66
N CYS A 53 1.61 -3.24 -9.57
CA CYS A 53 1.89 -3.76 -8.23
C CYS A 53 1.20 -5.10 -8.00
N LEU A 54 -0.10 -5.15 -8.28
CA LEU A 54 -0.89 -6.35 -8.00
C LEU A 54 -0.49 -7.54 -8.87
N GLN A 55 0.01 -7.30 -10.07
CA GLN A 55 0.41 -8.38 -10.97
C GLN A 55 1.84 -8.86 -10.72
N ALA A 56 2.62 -8.14 -9.94
CA ALA A 56 4.02 -8.50 -9.73
C ALA A 56 4.16 -9.71 -8.82
N PRO A 57 5.08 -10.62 -9.14
CA PRO A 57 5.28 -11.81 -8.30
C PRO A 57 6.20 -11.57 -7.10
N ILE A 58 6.76 -10.38 -6.98
CA ILE A 58 7.64 -10.01 -5.87
C ILE A 58 6.93 -9.04 -4.95
N PRO A 59 7.35 -8.93 -3.68
CA PRO A 59 6.72 -7.99 -2.75
C PRO A 59 6.91 -6.55 -3.23
N ILE A 60 5.81 -5.84 -3.40
CA ILE A 60 5.83 -4.42 -3.74
C ILE A 60 4.85 -3.72 -2.82
N VAL A 61 5.31 -2.61 -2.25
CA VAL A 61 4.46 -1.70 -1.50
C VAL A 61 4.63 -0.30 -2.09
N MET A 62 3.51 0.40 -2.22
CA MET A 62 3.49 1.76 -2.73
C MET A 62 2.92 2.68 -1.66
N LEU A 63 3.43 3.90 -1.64
CA LEU A 63 2.99 4.92 -0.71
C LEU A 63 2.40 6.07 -1.50
N PHE A 64 1.17 6.43 -1.18
CA PHE A 64 0.45 7.49 -1.88
C PHE A 64 0.17 8.65 -0.96
N GLY A 65 0.37 9.86 -1.49
CA GLY A 65 0.11 11.08 -0.77
C GLY A 65 1.21 11.45 0.22
N PRO A 66 1.12 12.63 0.82
CA PRO A 66 2.16 13.08 1.77
C PRO A 66 2.22 12.24 3.04
N ASP A 67 1.14 11.55 3.38
CA ASP A 67 1.13 10.68 4.56
C ASP A 67 1.51 9.25 4.23
N GLY A 68 1.68 8.93 2.96
CA GLY A 68 2.12 7.60 2.54
C GLY A 68 1.11 6.52 2.83
N PHE A 69 -0.10 6.62 2.24
CA PHE A 69 -1.07 5.55 2.40
C PHE A 69 -0.59 4.29 1.69
N LEU A 70 -0.65 3.17 2.38
CA LEU A 70 -0.06 1.91 1.91
C LEU A 70 -0.99 1.16 0.98
N ILE A 71 -0.48 0.83 -0.22
CA ILE A 71 -1.12 -0.11 -1.13
C ILE A 71 -0.05 -1.13 -1.52
N TYR A 72 -0.38 -2.41 -1.42
CA TYR A 72 0.60 -3.46 -1.68
C TYR A 72 -0.06 -4.70 -2.26
N ASN A 73 0.79 -5.63 -2.70
CA ASN A 73 0.33 -6.87 -3.31
C ASN A 73 0.37 -8.03 -2.30
N ASP A 74 -0.11 -9.20 -2.75
CA ASP A 74 -0.17 -10.39 -1.90
C ASP A 74 1.21 -10.85 -1.43
N ALA A 75 2.22 -10.71 -2.27
CA ALA A 75 3.58 -11.08 -1.87
C ALA A 75 4.06 -10.23 -0.71
N TYR A 76 3.73 -8.93 -0.73
CA TYR A 76 4.08 -8.06 0.39
C TYR A 76 3.23 -8.38 1.63
N ALA A 77 1.99 -8.79 1.43
CA ALA A 77 1.13 -9.19 2.55
C ALA A 77 1.76 -10.35 3.33
N ALA A 78 2.35 -11.30 2.62
CA ALA A 78 3.06 -12.40 3.26
C ALA A 78 4.25 -11.88 4.07
N PHE A 79 4.97 -10.90 3.53
CA PHE A 79 6.07 -10.25 4.24
C PHE A 79 5.58 -9.55 5.50
N ALA A 80 4.47 -8.83 5.40
CA ALA A 80 3.92 -8.05 6.53
C ALA A 80 3.42 -8.95 7.67
N GLY A 81 3.06 -10.18 7.37
CA GLY A 81 2.65 -11.14 8.38
C GLY A 81 1.37 -10.74 9.08
N GLN A 82 1.40 -10.66 10.40
CA GLN A 82 0.19 -10.41 11.18
C GLN A 82 -0.34 -8.99 11.07
N ARG A 83 0.40 -8.07 10.48
CA ARG A 83 -0.09 -6.71 10.26
C ARG A 83 -1.09 -6.63 9.12
N HIS A 84 -1.04 -7.59 8.20
CA HIS A 84 -2.02 -7.69 7.14
C HIS A 84 -3.26 -8.41 7.68
N PRO A 85 -4.48 -7.98 7.37
CA PRO A 85 -4.86 -7.00 6.34
C PRO A 85 -5.01 -5.56 6.84
N GLN A 86 -4.88 -5.31 8.12
CA GLN A 86 -5.14 -3.98 8.67
C GLN A 86 -4.17 -2.93 8.12
N LEU A 87 -2.99 -3.37 7.72
CA LEU A 87 -1.95 -2.48 7.20
C LEU A 87 -2.37 -1.79 5.90
N LEU A 88 -3.17 -2.46 5.07
CA LEU A 88 -3.58 -1.91 3.79
C LEU A 88 -4.43 -0.65 3.99
N GLY A 89 -4.05 0.44 3.34
CA GLY A 89 -4.76 1.69 3.46
C GLY A 89 -4.36 2.53 4.67
N MET A 90 -3.45 2.04 5.48
CA MET A 90 -2.97 2.75 6.66
C MET A 90 -1.88 3.74 6.26
N LYS A 91 -1.72 4.82 7.02
CA LYS A 91 -0.57 5.70 6.84
C LYS A 91 0.70 4.95 7.22
N VAL A 92 1.76 5.12 6.43
CA VAL A 92 2.96 4.30 6.62
C VAL A 92 3.59 4.48 7.99
N LEU A 93 3.55 5.71 8.54
CA LEU A 93 4.15 5.93 9.86
C LEU A 93 3.36 5.24 10.98
N GLU A 94 2.07 5.05 10.77
CA GLU A 94 1.22 4.33 11.71
C GLU A 94 1.33 2.82 11.54
N GLY A 95 1.48 2.39 10.29
CA GLY A 95 1.58 0.96 9.99
C GLY A 95 2.90 0.35 10.38
N TRP A 96 3.97 1.10 10.26
CA TRP A 96 5.33 0.65 10.59
C TRP A 96 6.01 1.66 11.52
N PRO A 97 5.51 1.82 12.75
CA PRO A 97 6.07 2.83 13.65
C PRO A 97 7.54 2.61 13.99
N GLU A 98 8.00 1.37 13.98
CA GLU A 98 9.41 1.08 14.26
C GLU A 98 10.34 1.49 13.13
N ALA A 99 9.79 1.75 11.94
CA ALA A 99 10.56 2.25 10.81
C ALA A 99 10.15 3.69 10.44
N ALA A 100 9.57 4.41 11.39
CA ALA A 100 9.01 5.74 11.12
C ALA A 100 10.07 6.72 10.62
N ASP A 101 11.27 6.70 11.19
CA ASP A 101 12.31 7.65 10.77
C ASP A 101 12.72 7.43 9.32
N LEU A 102 12.89 6.16 8.93
CA LEU A 102 13.23 5.84 7.55
C LEU A 102 12.12 6.25 6.60
N ASN A 103 10.89 5.91 6.94
CA ASN A 103 9.76 6.22 6.08
C ASN A 103 9.48 7.72 5.99
N ARG A 104 9.71 8.45 7.08
CA ARG A 104 9.60 9.92 7.03
C ARG A 104 10.63 10.50 6.07
N GLN A 105 11.83 9.96 6.07
CA GLN A 105 12.85 10.38 5.14
C GLN A 105 12.46 10.09 3.70
N VAL A 106 11.89 8.91 3.45
CA VAL A 106 11.40 8.54 2.12
C VAL A 106 10.32 9.52 1.66
N LEU A 107 9.33 9.79 2.50
CA LEU A 107 8.25 10.70 2.16
C LEU A 107 8.78 12.09 1.88
N ASP A 108 9.68 12.60 2.74
CA ASP A 108 10.21 13.92 2.56
C ASP A 108 11.03 14.05 1.28
N THR A 109 11.88 13.07 1.00
CA THR A 109 12.76 13.13 -0.16
C THR A 109 12.00 12.87 -1.46
N CYS A 110 11.20 11.83 -1.50
CA CYS A 110 10.61 11.38 -2.76
C CYS A 110 9.31 12.09 -3.09
N TYR A 111 8.52 12.43 -2.08
CA TYR A 111 7.23 13.06 -2.34
C TYR A 111 7.31 14.58 -2.25
N ILE A 112 7.83 15.09 -1.13
CA ILE A 112 7.79 16.53 -0.86
C ILE A 112 8.81 17.27 -1.70
N LYS A 113 10.05 16.76 -1.77
CA LYS A 113 11.13 17.41 -2.48
C LYS A 113 11.27 16.98 -3.93
N GLY A 114 10.52 15.94 -4.33
CA GLY A 114 10.59 15.43 -5.70
C GLY A 114 11.92 14.78 -6.06
N GLY A 115 12.69 14.40 -5.04
CA GLY A 115 14.00 13.79 -5.27
C GLY A 115 13.93 12.28 -5.31
N THR A 116 15.10 11.68 -5.33
CA THR A 116 15.25 10.23 -5.27
C THR A 116 16.09 9.87 -4.07
N LEU A 117 15.61 8.87 -3.31
CA LEU A 117 16.35 8.37 -2.18
C LEU A 117 16.90 7.00 -2.52
N SER A 118 18.19 6.81 -2.32
CA SER A 118 18.83 5.52 -2.52
C SER A 118 19.44 5.08 -1.19
N LEU A 119 18.97 3.93 -0.69
CA LEU A 119 19.47 3.38 0.56
C LEU A 119 20.08 2.02 0.28
N LYS A 120 21.26 1.79 0.83
CA LYS A 120 21.96 0.52 0.67
C LYS A 120 22.35 0.01 2.04
N GLU A 121 22.13 -1.28 2.26
CA GLU A 121 22.59 -1.95 3.47
C GLU A 121 22.12 -1.26 4.75
N GLN A 122 20.90 -0.70 4.70
CA GLN A 122 20.28 -0.10 5.87
C GLN A 122 19.67 -1.20 6.72
N PRO A 123 20.07 -1.31 7.99
CA PRO A 123 19.43 -2.31 8.83
C PRO A 123 18.03 -1.82 9.23
N LEU A 124 17.06 -2.71 9.12
CA LEU A 124 15.70 -2.46 9.54
C LEU A 124 15.30 -3.53 10.54
N ILE A 125 14.71 -3.11 11.65
CA ILE A 125 14.18 -4.03 12.65
C ILE A 125 12.67 -3.86 12.64
N LEU A 126 11.96 -4.91 12.23
CA LEU A 126 10.52 -4.89 12.09
C LEU A 126 9.89 -5.92 13.02
N PHE A 127 8.74 -5.59 13.56
CA PHE A 127 7.95 -6.50 14.38
C PHE A 127 6.79 -6.98 13.55
N ARG A 128 6.91 -8.18 12.98
CA ARG A 128 5.92 -8.73 12.05
C ARG A 128 4.99 -9.76 12.70
N TYR A 129 5.48 -10.47 13.72
CA TYR A 129 4.72 -11.57 14.33
C TYR A 129 4.83 -11.46 15.84
N ASN A 130 3.74 -11.10 16.51
CA ASN A 130 3.66 -11.14 17.98
C ASN A 130 4.87 -10.53 18.66
N ASN A 131 5.32 -9.37 18.21
CA ASN A 131 6.46 -8.65 18.76
C ASN A 131 7.81 -9.33 18.53
N ALA A 132 7.87 -10.38 17.72
CA ALA A 132 9.17 -10.90 17.30
C ALA A 132 9.86 -9.88 16.40
N ALA A 133 11.12 -9.65 16.63
CA ALA A 133 11.88 -8.66 15.87
C ALA A 133 12.69 -9.34 14.78
N ASP A 134 12.59 -8.83 13.56
CA ASP A 134 13.38 -9.27 12.43
C ASP A 134 14.24 -8.13 11.95
N GLN A 135 15.48 -8.44 11.59
CA GLN A 135 16.39 -7.45 11.02
C GLN A 135 16.52 -7.69 9.53
N LEU A 136 16.29 -6.63 8.75
CA LEU A 136 16.34 -6.69 7.29
C LEU A 136 17.35 -5.68 6.77
N TRP A 137 17.89 -5.99 5.59
CA TRP A 137 18.87 -5.12 4.94
C TRP A 137 18.39 -4.64 3.58
#